data_1d4c86097e340086581828f049e629e4
#
_entry.id   1d4c86097e340086581828f049e629e4
#
_cell.length_a   1.000
_cell.length_b   1.000
_cell.length_c   1.000
_cell.angle_alpha   90.00
_cell.angle_beta   90.00
_cell.angle_gamma   90.00
#
_symmetry.space_group_name_H-M   'P 1'
#
loop_
_entity.id
_entity.type
_entity.pdbx_description
1 polymer ?
#
loop_
_entity_poly.entity_id
_entity_poly.type
_entity_poly.pdbx_seq_one_letter_code
_entity_poly.pdbx_strand_id
1 'polypeptide(L)'
;MLLMIDNYDSFTYNIVQYFGELNQEVKVVRNDAVTLEDIERWQPKYLVIGPGPCSPSEAGISIPAIQHFAGKIPLLGVCLGHQAIGQAFGGDIIRAKKVMHGRLSDMYHSDQGIFSNLPSPFAASRYHSLVIDQATLPECLEVTCWTNEGDGTMEEIMGVKHKTLPVEGVQFHPESILSEHGHQIFKNFLEIYA
;
A
#
# COMPACT_ATOMS: atom_id res chain seq x y z
N MET A 1 16.70 3.06 8.84
CA MET A 1 15.73 2.06 9.36
C MET A 1 14.40 2.29 8.66
N LEU A 2 13.72 1.21 8.29
CA LEU A 2 12.36 1.24 7.77
C LEU A 2 11.39 0.99 8.93
N LEU A 3 10.39 1.84 9.10
CA LEU A 3 9.36 1.66 10.12
C LEU A 3 8.11 1.02 9.50
N MET A 4 7.68 -0.10 10.07
CA MET A 4 6.47 -0.82 9.69
C MET A 4 5.38 -0.61 10.74
N ILE A 5 4.27 0.00 10.37
CA ILE A 5 3.09 0.07 11.24
C ILE A 5 2.26 -1.19 11.02
N ASP A 6 2.17 -1.99 12.06
CA ASP A 6 1.39 -3.23 12.09
C ASP A 6 -0.06 -2.93 12.46
N ASN A 7 -0.97 -3.18 11.53
CA ASN A 7 -2.41 -3.04 11.73
C ASN A 7 -3.06 -4.35 12.21
N TYR A 8 -2.35 -5.16 12.99
CA TYR A 8 -2.86 -6.42 13.55
C TYR A 8 -3.21 -7.44 12.47
N ASP A 9 -2.31 -7.63 11.51
CA ASP A 9 -2.49 -8.55 10.41
C ASP A 9 -1.46 -9.67 10.41
N SER A 10 -1.88 -10.88 10.03
CA SER A 10 -1.00 -12.04 9.96
C SER A 10 0.06 -11.95 8.85
N PHE A 11 -0.16 -11.13 7.83
CA PHE A 11 0.79 -10.94 6.73
C PHE A 11 1.86 -9.88 7.00
N THR A 12 1.77 -9.13 8.09
CA THR A 12 2.73 -8.07 8.43
C THR A 12 4.17 -8.57 8.39
N TYR A 13 4.46 -9.71 9.04
CA TYR A 13 5.82 -10.23 9.12
C TYR A 13 6.33 -10.82 7.80
N ASN A 14 5.47 -11.19 6.87
CA ASN A 14 5.89 -11.54 5.51
C ASN A 14 6.45 -10.31 4.78
N ILE A 15 5.81 -9.15 4.95
CA ILE A 15 6.33 -7.88 4.41
C ILE A 15 7.68 -7.54 5.06
N VAL A 16 7.77 -7.68 6.39
CA VAL A 16 9.02 -7.47 7.14
C VAL A 16 10.14 -8.36 6.60
N GLN A 17 9.84 -9.63 6.35
CA GLN A 17 10.80 -10.57 5.78
C GLN A 17 11.29 -10.13 4.40
N TYR A 18 10.38 -9.71 3.52
CA TYR A 18 10.75 -9.24 2.18
C TYR A 18 11.68 -8.03 2.24
N PHE A 19 11.38 -7.05 3.09
CA PHE A 19 12.27 -5.91 3.28
C PHE A 19 13.60 -6.31 3.93
N GLY A 20 13.61 -7.27 4.84
CA GLY A 20 14.83 -7.83 5.42
C GLY A 20 15.71 -8.48 4.36
N GLU A 21 15.12 -9.24 3.43
CA GLU A 21 15.81 -9.85 2.28
C GLU A 21 16.38 -8.79 1.32
N LEU A 22 15.82 -7.58 1.33
CA LEU A 22 16.33 -6.42 0.61
C LEU A 22 17.29 -5.56 1.45
N ASN A 23 17.86 -6.14 2.51
CA ASN A 23 18.85 -5.53 3.39
C ASN A 23 18.34 -4.32 4.19
N GLN A 24 17.05 -4.27 4.49
CA GLN A 24 16.50 -3.23 5.35
C GLN A 24 16.47 -3.67 6.82
N GLU A 25 16.90 -2.79 7.71
CA GLU A 25 16.59 -2.91 9.12
C GLU A 25 15.16 -2.44 9.34
N VAL A 26 14.27 -3.34 9.79
CA VAL A 26 12.85 -3.06 9.96
C VAL A 26 12.50 -3.00 11.43
N LYS A 27 11.90 -1.87 11.85
CA LYS A 27 11.26 -1.73 13.17
C LYS A 27 9.75 -1.90 12.97
N VAL A 28 9.15 -2.81 13.73
CA VAL A 28 7.70 -3.07 13.70
C VAL A 28 7.06 -2.47 14.94
N VAL A 29 6.01 -1.67 14.75
CA VAL A 29 5.22 -1.11 15.85
C VAL A 29 3.74 -1.26 15.53
N ARG A 30 2.94 -1.57 16.55
CA ARG A 30 1.49 -1.65 16.41
C ARG A 30 0.86 -0.28 16.27
N ASN A 31 -0.24 -0.19 15.54
CA ASN A 31 -0.92 1.08 15.21
C ASN A 31 -1.44 1.85 16.44
N ASP A 32 -1.60 1.17 17.58
CA ASP A 32 -2.08 1.74 18.84
C ASP A 32 -0.98 1.83 19.91
N ALA A 33 0.26 1.51 19.57
CA ALA A 33 1.40 1.47 20.49
C ALA A 33 2.50 2.47 20.12
N VAL A 34 2.21 3.46 19.28
CA VAL A 34 3.17 4.44 18.79
C VAL A 34 2.49 5.80 18.63
N THR A 35 3.22 6.87 18.86
CA THR A 35 2.77 8.25 18.63
C THR A 35 3.50 8.88 17.45
N LEU A 36 2.98 10.00 16.93
CA LEU A 36 3.67 10.76 15.88
C LEU A 36 5.03 11.27 16.36
N GLU A 37 5.10 11.68 17.63
CA GLU A 37 6.33 12.14 18.27
C GLU A 37 7.39 11.02 18.37
N ASP A 38 6.96 9.80 18.64
CA ASP A 38 7.86 8.63 18.62
C ASP A 38 8.48 8.45 17.24
N ILE A 39 7.67 8.52 16.19
CA ILE A 39 8.12 8.36 14.80
C ILE A 39 9.08 9.51 14.43
N GLU A 40 8.76 10.75 14.81
CA GLU A 40 9.66 11.89 14.59
C GLU A 40 11.01 11.67 15.26
N ARG A 41 11.02 11.18 16.49
CA ARG A 41 12.24 10.92 17.26
C ARG A 41 13.09 9.83 16.63
N TRP A 42 12.47 8.79 16.07
CA TRP A 42 13.20 7.68 15.45
C TRP A 42 13.74 8.01 14.06
N GLN A 43 13.17 8.99 13.38
CA GLN A 43 13.60 9.43 12.05
C GLN A 43 13.78 8.29 11.06
N PRO A 44 12.75 7.47 10.80
CA PRO A 44 12.87 6.37 9.85
C PRO A 44 13.11 6.91 8.44
N LYS A 45 13.88 6.15 7.65
CA LYS A 45 14.11 6.49 6.24
C LYS A 45 12.88 6.19 5.38
N TYR A 46 12.10 5.19 5.75
CA TYR A 46 10.87 4.77 5.06
C TYR A 46 9.79 4.48 6.07
N LEU A 47 8.54 4.73 5.68
CA LEU A 47 7.36 4.41 6.47
C LEU A 47 6.44 3.50 5.66
N VAL A 48 6.14 2.31 6.19
CA VAL A 48 5.22 1.35 5.58
C VAL A 48 4.00 1.19 6.46
N ILE A 49 2.83 1.43 5.90
CA ILE A 49 1.53 1.21 6.56
C ILE A 49 1.01 -0.14 6.09
N GLY A 50 0.95 -1.09 7.00
CA GLY A 50 0.66 -2.49 6.69
C GLY A 50 -0.81 -2.82 6.47
N PRO A 51 -1.07 -4.08 6.07
CA PRO A 51 -2.43 -4.60 5.97
C PRO A 51 -3.08 -4.70 7.33
N GLY A 52 -4.40 -4.86 7.35
CA GLY A 52 -5.16 -5.03 8.59
C GLY A 52 -6.64 -5.25 8.33
N PRO A 53 -7.39 -5.57 9.39
CA PRO A 53 -8.83 -5.78 9.32
C PRO A 53 -9.61 -4.46 9.29
N CYS A 54 -10.91 -4.56 9.06
CA CYS A 54 -11.89 -3.47 9.12
C CYS A 54 -11.63 -2.36 8.09
N SER A 55 -11.66 -1.12 8.51
CA SER A 55 -11.48 0.04 7.63
C SER A 55 -10.32 0.92 8.11
N PRO A 56 -9.82 1.83 7.25
CA PRO A 56 -8.75 2.76 7.64
C PRO A 56 -9.09 3.64 8.84
N SER A 57 -10.38 3.97 9.03
CA SER A 57 -10.84 4.77 10.18
C SER A 57 -10.60 4.06 11.52
N GLU A 58 -10.46 2.74 11.50
CA GLU A 58 -10.25 1.89 12.67
C GLU A 58 -8.79 1.42 12.80
N ALA A 59 -7.89 1.99 12.02
CA ALA A 59 -6.47 1.58 11.92
C ALA A 59 -5.54 2.45 12.80
N GLY A 60 -5.98 2.89 13.95
CA GLY A 60 -5.15 3.63 14.92
C GLY A 60 -4.47 4.85 14.31
N ILE A 61 -3.14 4.87 14.38
CA ILE A 61 -2.33 6.01 13.92
C ILE A 61 -2.19 6.09 12.39
N SER A 62 -2.67 5.13 11.62
CA SER A 62 -2.34 5.00 10.19
C SER A 62 -2.67 6.26 9.38
N ILE A 63 -3.90 6.77 9.46
CA ILE A 63 -4.28 8.00 8.75
C ILE A 63 -3.52 9.22 9.29
N PRO A 64 -3.48 9.49 10.62
CA PRO A 64 -2.68 10.58 11.15
C PRO A 64 -1.20 10.53 10.74
N ALA A 65 -0.59 9.34 10.71
CA ALA A 65 0.80 9.18 10.28
C ALA A 65 1.00 9.54 8.81
N ILE A 66 0.09 9.11 7.94
CA ILE A 66 0.12 9.49 6.52
C ILE A 66 0.02 11.00 6.38
N GLN A 67 -0.96 11.63 7.02
CA GLN A 67 -1.17 13.08 6.93
C GLN A 67 0.02 13.88 7.45
N HIS A 68 0.68 13.39 8.51
CA HIS A 68 1.80 14.10 9.13
C HIS A 68 3.12 13.91 8.37
N PHE A 69 3.38 12.69 7.88
CA PHE A 69 4.68 12.33 7.29
C PHE A 69 4.72 12.36 5.76
N ALA A 70 3.58 12.49 5.08
CA ALA A 70 3.56 12.65 3.63
C ALA A 70 4.41 13.84 3.19
N GLY A 71 5.37 13.61 2.31
CA GLY A 71 6.33 14.63 1.90
C GLY A 71 7.56 14.77 2.80
N LYS A 72 7.56 14.16 3.99
CA LYS A 72 8.71 14.15 4.93
C LYS A 72 9.46 12.83 4.87
N ILE A 73 8.75 11.73 4.73
CA ILE A 73 9.30 10.36 4.69
C ILE A 73 8.63 9.64 3.52
N PRO A 74 9.38 8.92 2.65
CA PRO A 74 8.78 8.06 1.65
C PRO A 74 7.85 7.02 2.30
N LEU A 75 6.64 6.89 1.75
CA LEU A 75 5.54 6.17 2.38
C LEU A 75 4.93 5.16 1.41
N LEU A 76 4.80 3.91 1.86
CA LEU A 76 4.14 2.83 1.15
C LEU A 76 2.97 2.29 1.97
N GLY A 77 1.80 2.16 1.35
CA GLY A 77 0.64 1.51 1.96
C GLY A 77 0.34 0.17 1.31
N VAL A 78 0.07 -0.85 2.10
CA VAL A 78 -0.30 -2.19 1.64
C VAL A 78 -1.67 -2.55 2.15
N CYS A 79 -2.60 -2.90 1.26
CA CYS A 79 -3.99 -3.27 1.53
C CYS A 79 -4.71 -2.19 2.36
N LEU A 80 -4.91 -2.38 3.65
CA LEU A 80 -5.48 -1.36 4.54
C LEU A 80 -4.68 -0.05 4.49
N GLY A 81 -3.36 -0.12 4.41
CA GLY A 81 -2.49 1.04 4.29
C GLY A 81 -2.70 1.82 3.00
N HIS A 82 -2.98 1.14 1.90
CA HIS A 82 -3.35 1.75 0.62
C HIS A 82 -4.69 2.49 0.73
N GLN A 83 -5.69 1.84 1.35
CA GLN A 83 -6.99 2.48 1.60
C GLN A 83 -6.83 3.71 2.51
N ALA A 84 -5.96 3.62 3.52
CA ALA A 84 -5.64 4.74 4.41
C ALA A 84 -5.03 5.93 3.65
N ILE A 85 -4.18 5.68 2.64
CA ILE A 85 -3.67 6.73 1.75
C ILE A 85 -4.82 7.40 1.02
N GLY A 86 -5.71 6.63 0.39
CA GLY A 86 -6.87 7.19 -0.30
C GLY A 86 -7.70 8.10 0.60
N GLN A 87 -8.01 7.64 1.81
CA GLN A 87 -8.81 8.39 2.77
C GLN A 87 -8.07 9.60 3.34
N ALA A 88 -6.78 9.47 3.62
CA ALA A 88 -5.95 10.56 4.18
C ALA A 88 -5.91 11.78 3.25
N PHE A 89 -5.98 11.58 1.94
CA PHE A 89 -5.99 12.65 0.94
C PHE A 89 -7.40 13.07 0.50
N GLY A 90 -8.46 12.51 1.11
CA GLY A 90 -9.84 12.96 0.92
C GLY A 90 -10.73 12.07 0.06
N GLY A 91 -10.27 10.89 -0.35
CA GLY A 91 -11.06 9.91 -1.08
C GLY A 91 -11.97 9.09 -0.17
N ASP A 92 -12.98 8.46 -0.76
CA ASP A 92 -13.88 7.55 -0.07
C ASP A 92 -13.42 6.10 -0.24
N ILE A 93 -13.69 5.31 0.79
CA ILE A 93 -13.48 3.86 0.78
C ILE A 93 -14.86 3.19 0.73
N ILE A 94 -15.07 2.38 -0.28
CA ILE A 94 -16.35 1.72 -0.56
C ILE A 94 -16.17 0.21 -0.61
N ARG A 95 -17.29 -0.51 -0.63
CA ARG A 95 -17.28 -1.96 -0.80
C ARG A 95 -16.80 -2.33 -2.20
N ALA A 96 -15.92 -3.32 -2.26
CA ALA A 96 -15.52 -3.94 -3.52
C ALA A 96 -16.72 -4.63 -4.18
N LYS A 97 -16.70 -4.75 -5.50
CA LYS A 97 -17.74 -5.48 -6.25
C LYS A 97 -17.88 -6.93 -5.79
N LYS A 98 -16.76 -7.55 -5.40
CA LYS A 98 -16.70 -8.89 -4.82
C LYS A 98 -15.76 -8.92 -3.65
N VAL A 99 -16.13 -9.64 -2.60
CA VAL A 99 -15.21 -9.93 -1.48
C VAL A 99 -14.12 -10.85 -2.01
N MET A 100 -12.86 -10.46 -1.80
CA MET A 100 -11.68 -11.22 -2.20
C MET A 100 -11.01 -11.83 -0.99
N HIS A 101 -10.75 -13.14 -1.07
CA HIS A 101 -10.09 -13.88 0.00
C HIS A 101 -9.11 -14.90 -0.60
N GLY A 102 -7.86 -14.49 -0.76
CA GLY A 102 -6.80 -15.32 -1.33
C GLY A 102 -6.93 -15.59 -2.82
N ARG A 103 -7.72 -14.82 -3.53
CA ARG A 103 -7.90 -14.99 -4.98
C ARG A 103 -6.84 -14.23 -5.75
N LEU A 104 -6.33 -14.85 -6.80
CA LEU A 104 -5.46 -14.21 -7.77
C LEU A 104 -6.27 -13.38 -8.76
N SER A 105 -5.76 -12.21 -9.10
CA SER A 105 -6.29 -11.36 -10.17
C SER A 105 -5.14 -10.83 -11.00
N ASP A 106 -5.46 -10.52 -12.26
CA ASP A 106 -4.51 -9.87 -13.15
C ASP A 106 -4.43 -8.38 -12.82
N MET A 107 -3.22 -7.92 -12.51
CA MET A 107 -2.93 -6.53 -12.21
C MET A 107 -2.37 -5.83 -13.44
N TYR A 108 -3.15 -4.93 -14.00
CA TYR A 108 -2.71 -4.03 -15.08
C TYR A 108 -2.12 -2.77 -14.44
N HIS A 109 -1.11 -2.18 -15.06
CA HIS A 109 -0.46 -0.99 -14.51
C HIS A 109 0.09 -0.07 -15.60
N SER A 110 0.47 1.15 -15.19
CA SER A 110 0.95 2.21 -16.07
C SER A 110 2.47 2.29 -16.22
N ASP A 111 3.20 1.28 -15.72
CA ASP A 111 4.68 1.25 -15.75
C ASP A 111 5.31 2.46 -15.02
N GLN A 112 4.70 2.88 -13.91
CA GLN A 112 5.16 4.01 -13.11
C GLN A 112 5.46 3.61 -11.67
N GLY A 113 6.36 4.34 -11.03
CA GLY A 113 6.69 4.16 -9.62
C GLY A 113 7.10 2.73 -9.31
N ILE A 114 6.47 2.14 -8.31
CA ILE A 114 6.79 0.78 -7.87
C ILE A 114 6.48 -0.31 -8.91
N PHE A 115 5.74 0.02 -9.97
CA PHE A 115 5.42 -0.91 -11.08
C PHE A 115 6.39 -0.81 -12.24
N SER A 116 7.39 0.05 -12.17
CA SER A 116 8.36 0.26 -13.25
C SER A 116 9.06 -1.03 -13.65
N ASN A 117 9.07 -1.31 -14.95
CA ASN A 117 9.72 -2.47 -15.56
C ASN A 117 9.11 -3.83 -15.18
N LEU A 118 7.85 -3.85 -14.72
CA LEU A 118 7.12 -5.09 -14.48
C LEU A 118 6.26 -5.45 -15.69
N PRO A 119 5.99 -6.76 -15.92
CA PRO A 119 5.01 -7.16 -16.92
C PRO A 119 3.62 -6.62 -16.58
N SER A 120 2.82 -6.30 -17.59
CA SER A 120 1.41 -5.93 -17.43
C SER A 120 0.56 -6.78 -18.38
N PRO A 121 -0.38 -7.62 -17.87
CA PRO A 121 -0.64 -7.82 -16.44
C PRO A 121 0.36 -8.76 -15.75
N PHE A 122 0.33 -8.78 -14.43
CA PHE A 122 0.91 -9.82 -13.60
C PHE A 122 -0.13 -10.28 -12.57
N ALA A 123 0.01 -11.50 -12.04
CA ALA A 123 -0.94 -12.05 -11.07
C ALA A 123 -0.56 -11.68 -9.65
N ALA A 124 -1.54 -11.27 -8.84
CA ALA A 124 -1.35 -10.99 -7.43
C ALA A 124 -2.56 -11.38 -6.58
N SER A 125 -2.28 -11.73 -5.32
CA SER A 125 -3.31 -12.14 -4.35
C SER A 125 -4.05 -10.95 -3.76
N ARG A 126 -5.36 -11.10 -3.63
CA ARG A 126 -6.27 -10.13 -3.05
C ARG A 126 -6.95 -10.69 -1.81
N TYR A 127 -6.95 -9.92 -0.73
CA TYR A 127 -7.60 -10.23 0.56
C TYR A 127 -8.30 -8.98 1.06
N HIS A 128 -9.38 -8.53 0.38
CA HIS A 128 -10.06 -7.30 0.77
C HIS A 128 -11.55 -7.32 0.39
N SER A 129 -12.34 -6.59 1.14
CA SER A 129 -13.76 -6.31 0.87
C SER A 129 -14.03 -4.83 0.58
N LEU A 130 -13.02 -3.98 0.73
CA LEU A 130 -13.10 -2.55 0.51
C LEU A 130 -12.08 -2.12 -0.55
N VAL A 131 -12.39 -1.02 -1.23
CA VAL A 131 -11.53 -0.40 -2.26
C VAL A 131 -11.63 1.12 -2.19
N ILE A 132 -10.65 1.81 -2.76
CA ILE A 132 -10.74 3.25 -3.00
C ILE A 132 -11.76 3.49 -4.12
N ASP A 133 -12.71 4.39 -3.89
CA ASP A 133 -13.72 4.75 -4.88
C ASP A 133 -13.09 5.55 -6.03
N GLN A 134 -13.25 5.07 -7.25
CA GLN A 134 -12.79 5.76 -8.45
C GLN A 134 -13.45 7.15 -8.60
N ALA A 135 -14.72 7.26 -8.23
CA ALA A 135 -15.51 8.49 -8.41
C ALA A 135 -15.04 9.62 -7.49
N THR A 136 -14.43 9.30 -6.35
CA THR A 136 -13.97 10.29 -5.36
C THR A 136 -12.46 10.33 -5.19
N LEU A 137 -11.71 9.68 -6.09
CA LEU A 137 -10.24 9.69 -6.02
C LEU A 137 -9.74 11.14 -5.98
N PRO A 138 -8.97 11.53 -4.95
CA PRO A 138 -8.43 12.89 -4.88
C PRO A 138 -7.57 13.24 -6.09
N GLU A 139 -7.63 14.49 -6.53
CA GLU A 139 -6.89 14.95 -7.71
C GLU A 139 -5.37 14.82 -7.56
N CYS A 140 -4.86 14.86 -6.33
CA CYS A 140 -3.43 14.69 -6.05
C CYS A 140 -2.93 13.25 -6.19
N LEU A 141 -3.84 12.27 -6.28
CA LEU A 141 -3.51 10.86 -6.48
C LEU A 141 -3.79 10.44 -7.92
N GLU A 142 -2.97 9.56 -8.44
CA GLU A 142 -3.22 8.91 -9.74
C GLU A 142 -3.29 7.39 -9.57
N VAL A 143 -4.13 6.75 -10.38
CA VAL A 143 -4.22 5.29 -10.43
C VAL A 143 -3.02 4.77 -11.21
N THR A 144 -2.25 3.89 -10.58
CA THR A 144 -1.07 3.27 -11.19
C THR A 144 -1.27 1.79 -11.48
N CYS A 145 -2.24 1.16 -10.84
CA CYS A 145 -2.55 -0.25 -11.02
C CYS A 145 -4.06 -0.50 -10.84
N TRP A 146 -4.61 -1.42 -11.62
CA TRP A 146 -6.06 -1.70 -11.63
C TRP A 146 -6.36 -3.12 -12.10
N THR A 147 -7.57 -3.60 -11.80
CA THR A 147 -8.15 -4.78 -12.44
C THR A 147 -9.09 -4.35 -13.57
N ASN A 148 -9.28 -5.23 -14.54
CA ASN A 148 -10.16 -4.97 -15.68
C ASN A 148 -11.44 -5.79 -15.60
N GLU A 149 -12.54 -5.17 -16.09
CA GLU A 149 -13.75 -5.89 -16.47
C GLU A 149 -13.49 -6.76 -17.72
N GLY A 150 -14.42 -7.65 -18.05
CA GLY A 150 -14.30 -8.48 -19.24
C GLY A 150 -14.24 -7.71 -20.57
N ASP A 151 -14.69 -6.45 -20.59
CA ASP A 151 -14.62 -5.56 -21.75
C ASP A 151 -13.34 -4.69 -21.79
N GLY A 152 -12.44 -4.87 -20.85
CA GLY A 152 -11.16 -4.14 -20.78
C GLY A 152 -11.22 -2.81 -20.06
N THR A 153 -12.40 -2.37 -19.58
CA THR A 153 -12.49 -1.16 -18.74
C THR A 153 -12.00 -1.44 -17.33
N MET A 154 -11.56 -0.39 -16.63
CA MET A 154 -11.10 -0.51 -15.24
C MET A 154 -12.25 -0.95 -14.34
N GLU A 155 -12.03 -2.06 -13.61
CA GLU A 155 -12.98 -2.57 -12.62
C GLU A 155 -12.77 -1.88 -11.27
N GLU A 156 -11.56 -2.01 -10.70
CA GLU A 156 -11.23 -1.48 -9.38
C GLU A 156 -9.79 -0.98 -9.33
N ILE A 157 -9.56 0.03 -8.50
CA ILE A 157 -8.22 0.57 -8.21
C ILE A 157 -7.43 -0.46 -7.40
N MET A 158 -6.22 -0.78 -7.84
CA MET A 158 -5.29 -1.68 -7.17
C MET A 158 -3.95 -1.03 -6.81
N GLY A 159 -3.70 0.16 -7.27
CA GLY A 159 -2.52 0.94 -6.92
C GLY A 159 -2.75 2.43 -7.13
N VAL A 160 -2.19 3.23 -6.23
CA VAL A 160 -2.21 4.69 -6.32
C VAL A 160 -0.81 5.24 -6.05
N LYS A 161 -0.57 6.42 -6.61
CA LYS A 161 0.65 7.19 -6.38
C LYS A 161 0.28 8.65 -6.22
N HIS A 162 0.88 9.35 -5.26
CA HIS A 162 0.77 10.80 -5.19
C HIS A 162 1.55 11.42 -6.35
N LYS A 163 0.99 12.42 -6.99
CA LYS A 163 1.57 13.04 -8.20
C LYS A 163 2.92 13.72 -7.94
N THR A 164 3.14 14.22 -6.73
CA THR A 164 4.34 15.00 -6.37
C THR A 164 5.08 14.48 -5.14
N LEU A 165 4.38 13.89 -4.17
CA LEU A 165 5.00 13.38 -2.94
C LEU A 165 5.42 11.91 -3.08
N PRO A 166 6.43 11.45 -2.32
CA PRO A 166 6.87 10.06 -2.34
C PRO A 166 5.90 9.16 -1.55
N VAL A 167 4.70 8.99 -2.07
CA VAL A 167 3.62 8.20 -1.45
C VAL A 167 3.03 7.28 -2.51
N GLU A 168 3.07 5.98 -2.25
CA GLU A 168 2.48 4.95 -3.12
C GLU A 168 1.71 3.92 -2.30
N GLY A 169 0.73 3.27 -2.91
CA GLY A 169 -0.04 2.22 -2.27
C GLY A 169 -0.46 1.12 -3.22
N VAL A 170 -0.61 -0.09 -2.68
CA VAL A 170 -1.11 -1.27 -3.39
C VAL A 170 -2.25 -1.92 -2.60
N GLN A 171 -3.34 -2.26 -3.28
CA GLN A 171 -4.49 -2.92 -2.66
C GLN A 171 -4.25 -4.41 -2.45
N PHE A 172 -3.48 -5.03 -3.31
CA PHE A 172 -3.13 -6.45 -3.23
C PHE A 172 -1.99 -6.70 -2.24
N HIS A 173 -1.62 -7.96 -2.07
CA HIS A 173 -0.56 -8.41 -1.16
C HIS A 173 0.69 -8.84 -1.93
N PRO A 174 1.67 -7.95 -2.14
CA PRO A 174 2.93 -8.34 -2.82
C PRO A 174 3.71 -9.41 -2.07
N GLU A 175 3.56 -9.46 -0.75
CA GLU A 175 4.24 -10.41 0.15
C GLU A 175 3.65 -11.83 0.12
N SER A 176 2.50 -12.02 -0.52
CA SER A 176 1.93 -13.36 -0.69
C SER A 176 2.80 -14.18 -1.62
N ILE A 177 3.04 -15.44 -1.26
CA ILE A 177 3.80 -16.36 -2.11
C ILE A 177 3.14 -16.58 -3.47
N LEU A 178 1.83 -16.37 -3.57
CA LEU A 178 1.08 -16.50 -4.81
C LEU A 178 1.17 -15.26 -5.70
N SER A 179 1.61 -14.12 -5.17
CA SER A 179 1.80 -12.91 -5.95
C SER A 179 3.10 -12.95 -6.73
N GLU A 180 3.03 -12.57 -8.01
CA GLU A 180 4.21 -12.40 -8.84
C GLU A 180 4.89 -11.05 -8.54
N HIS A 181 6.22 -11.00 -8.69
CA HIS A 181 7.03 -9.76 -8.61
C HIS A 181 6.96 -9.00 -7.29
N GLY A 182 6.57 -9.63 -6.18
CA GLY A 182 6.46 -8.95 -4.89
C GLY A 182 7.75 -8.31 -4.41
N HIS A 183 8.87 -9.02 -4.47
CA HIS A 183 10.19 -8.49 -4.12
C HIS A 183 10.58 -7.30 -5.01
N GLN A 184 10.28 -7.38 -6.30
CA GLN A 184 10.63 -6.30 -7.24
C GLN A 184 9.83 -5.03 -6.94
N ILE A 185 8.55 -5.15 -6.56
CA ILE A 185 7.72 -4.01 -6.15
C ILE A 185 8.35 -3.30 -4.94
N PHE A 186 8.70 -4.04 -3.90
CA PHE A 186 9.34 -3.47 -2.71
C PHE A 186 10.73 -2.90 -3.00
N LYS A 187 11.51 -3.57 -3.84
CA LYS A 187 12.80 -3.08 -4.29
C LYS A 187 12.68 -1.76 -5.06
N ASN A 188 11.71 -1.67 -5.97
CA ASN A 188 11.43 -0.44 -6.72
C ASN A 188 11.12 0.73 -5.77
N PHE A 189 10.31 0.49 -4.74
CA PHE A 189 10.03 1.52 -3.74
C PHE A 189 11.30 2.03 -3.06
N LEU A 190 12.16 1.12 -2.61
CA LEU A 190 13.41 1.50 -1.95
C LEU A 190 14.36 2.26 -2.88
N GLU A 191 14.45 1.87 -4.14
CA GLU A 191 15.37 2.48 -5.11
C GLU A 191 14.88 3.84 -5.60
N ILE A 192 13.59 3.99 -5.87
CA ILE A 192 13.01 5.25 -6.36
C ILE A 192 13.11 6.35 -5.30
N TYR A 193 12.94 5.99 -4.05
CA TYR A 193 12.92 6.94 -2.93
C TYR A 193 14.15 6.83 -2.02
N ALA A 194 15.25 6.32 -2.56
CA ALA A 194 16.51 6.17 -1.83
C ALA A 194 17.07 7.49 -1.26
#